data_0a6a3f044c007d1e477bd899d3d6ca79
#
_entry.id   0a6a3f044c007d1e477bd899d3d6ca79
#
_cell.length_a   1.000
_cell.length_b   1.000
_cell.length_c   1.000
_cell.angle_alpha   90.00
_cell.angle_beta   90.00
_cell.angle_gamma   90.00
#
_symmetry.space_group_name_H-M   'P 1'
#
loop_
_entity.id
_entity.type
_entity.pdbx_description
1 polymer ?
#
loop_
_entity_poly.entity_id
_entity_poly.type
_entity_poly.pdbx_seq_one_letter_code
_entity_poly.pdbx_strand_id
1 'polypeptide(L)'
;MDTTEQIALIGAGPSGLAGARCLQKHGVAFQGFEAHDDVGGLWNIHNPRSTVYESAHLISSKRMTEFAEFPMADSVADYPSHRELLDYFRAFADHFGLRQHYRFGTRVQKVEPVSQAPDTRWRLTTEGPDGARHTAEYKGVVVANGTLAEPNMPTFPGQYAGELLHTSAYKSAALFEGKRVLIVGAGNSGCDIAVDAVHRARRVDISVRRGYYFVPKYVFGRPADTLGGKIRLPAWLKQRVDATILRWFSGDPVRMGFPKPEYRMYESHPVVNSLILHHIGHGDVKVRADIERLDGHTVRFKDGSAADYDLILAATGYRLHYPFLAPECLNWQGMAPSLYLNIFAPGFDRLAVLGMVEASGLGWQGRYEQAELVARYFKGLDSGSAPALALKAAKAGPPPDLSGGYRYLKLERMAYYVNKDAYRQAVRQAAARFA
;
A
#
# COMPACT_ATOMS: atom_id res chain seq x y z
N MET A 1 11.81 -32.29 2.32
CA MET A 1 11.31 -32.10 0.94
C MET A 1 12.37 -31.30 0.18
N ASP A 2 12.60 -31.63 -1.05
CA ASP A 2 13.53 -30.89 -1.90
C ASP A 2 12.93 -29.52 -2.24
N THR A 3 13.53 -28.45 -1.75
CA THR A 3 13.07 -27.07 -1.95
C THR A 3 13.60 -26.48 -3.27
N THR A 4 14.54 -27.14 -3.92
CA THR A 4 15.22 -26.62 -5.11
C THR A 4 14.32 -26.48 -6.33
N GLU A 5 13.17 -27.16 -6.35
CA GLU A 5 12.14 -27.03 -7.38
C GLU A 5 10.93 -26.18 -6.96
N GLN A 6 10.98 -25.60 -5.75
CA GLN A 6 9.90 -24.77 -5.23
C GLN A 6 10.20 -23.27 -5.39
N ILE A 7 9.14 -22.46 -5.42
CA ILE A 7 9.20 -21.01 -5.30
C ILE A 7 9.10 -20.62 -3.83
N ALA A 8 9.98 -19.77 -3.35
CA ALA A 8 9.84 -19.14 -2.04
C ALA A 8 8.88 -17.94 -2.15
N LEU A 9 7.77 -17.96 -1.40
CA LEU A 9 6.80 -16.87 -1.32
C LEU A 9 6.93 -16.17 0.04
N ILE A 10 7.25 -14.88 0.05
CA ILE A 10 7.55 -14.12 1.27
C ILE A 10 6.40 -13.19 1.62
N GLY A 11 5.69 -13.50 2.71
CA GLY A 11 4.55 -12.75 3.24
C GLY A 11 3.20 -13.42 3.01
N ALA A 12 2.31 -13.38 4.02
CA ALA A 12 0.93 -13.88 3.99
C ALA A 12 -0.12 -12.76 4.16
N GLY A 13 0.23 -11.54 3.78
CA GLY A 13 -0.74 -10.45 3.58
C GLY A 13 -1.58 -10.67 2.31
N PRO A 14 -2.49 -9.72 1.95
CA PRO A 14 -3.38 -9.88 0.80
C PRO A 14 -2.68 -10.24 -0.51
N SER A 15 -1.50 -9.64 -0.79
CA SER A 15 -0.71 -9.95 -1.99
C SER A 15 -0.08 -11.34 -1.93
N GLY A 16 0.39 -11.76 -0.75
CA GLY A 16 0.95 -13.10 -0.54
C GLY A 16 -0.11 -14.19 -0.67
N LEU A 17 -1.31 -13.97 -0.11
CA LEU A 17 -2.44 -14.91 -0.26
C LEU A 17 -2.89 -15.04 -1.72
N ALA A 18 -2.95 -13.93 -2.46
CA ALA A 18 -3.19 -13.97 -3.92
C ALA A 18 -2.08 -14.76 -4.64
N GLY A 19 -0.82 -14.54 -4.27
CA GLY A 19 0.34 -15.28 -4.78
C GLY A 19 0.21 -16.78 -4.54
N ALA A 20 -0.05 -17.19 -3.28
CA ALA A 20 -0.22 -18.58 -2.90
C ALA A 20 -1.36 -19.25 -3.69
N ARG A 21 -2.52 -18.56 -3.77
CA ARG A 21 -3.68 -19.08 -4.53
C ARG A 21 -3.37 -19.27 -6.01
N CYS A 22 -2.73 -18.30 -6.66
CA CYS A 22 -2.42 -18.40 -8.08
C CYS A 22 -1.33 -19.45 -8.35
N LEU A 23 -0.28 -19.55 -7.53
CA LEU A 23 0.73 -20.61 -7.67
C LEU A 23 0.10 -21.98 -7.50
N GLN A 24 -0.76 -22.18 -6.48
CA GLN A 24 -1.52 -23.42 -6.28
C GLN A 24 -2.40 -23.76 -7.48
N LYS A 25 -3.18 -22.79 -7.97
CA LYS A 25 -4.11 -22.94 -9.11
C LYS A 25 -3.41 -23.40 -10.39
N HIS A 26 -2.19 -22.90 -10.62
CA HIS A 26 -1.39 -23.23 -11.80
C HIS A 26 -0.43 -24.42 -11.57
N GLY A 27 -0.46 -25.08 -10.42
CA GLY A 27 0.39 -26.22 -10.10
C GLY A 27 1.88 -25.88 -10.04
N VAL A 28 2.21 -24.64 -9.63
CA VAL A 28 3.57 -24.22 -9.34
C VAL A 28 3.88 -24.53 -7.89
N ALA A 29 4.83 -25.40 -7.62
CA ALA A 29 5.23 -25.77 -6.27
C ALA A 29 5.84 -24.57 -5.53
N PHE A 30 5.42 -24.32 -4.28
CA PHE A 30 5.94 -23.21 -3.49
C PHE A 30 5.94 -23.51 -1.99
N GLN A 31 6.80 -22.80 -1.27
CA GLN A 31 6.82 -22.71 0.18
C GLN A 31 6.63 -21.24 0.59
N GLY A 32 5.57 -20.96 1.35
CA GLY A 32 5.32 -19.64 1.91
C GLY A 32 6.06 -19.43 3.24
N PHE A 33 6.44 -18.18 3.51
CA PHE A 33 7.05 -17.73 4.76
C PHE A 33 6.32 -16.50 5.28
N GLU A 34 5.86 -16.55 6.52
CA GLU A 34 5.24 -15.42 7.20
C GLU A 34 5.91 -15.22 8.56
N ALA A 35 6.34 -14.00 8.82
CA ALA A 35 7.04 -13.67 10.07
C ALA A 35 6.11 -13.66 11.30
N HIS A 36 4.81 -13.47 11.09
CA HIS A 36 3.77 -13.55 12.11
C HIS A 36 3.17 -14.96 12.16
N ASP A 37 2.39 -15.25 13.20
CA ASP A 37 1.74 -16.55 13.43
C ASP A 37 0.43 -16.73 12.64
N ASP A 38 -0.05 -15.68 11.95
CA ASP A 38 -1.30 -15.69 11.20
C ASP A 38 -1.21 -14.88 9.89
N VAL A 39 -2.21 -15.07 9.04
CA VAL A 39 -2.39 -14.35 7.77
C VAL A 39 -2.92 -12.92 7.98
N GLY A 40 -3.05 -12.17 6.89
CA GLY A 40 -3.68 -10.85 6.85
C GLY A 40 -2.69 -9.68 6.79
N GLY A 41 -1.40 -9.91 7.10
CA GLY A 41 -0.36 -8.88 7.02
C GLY A 41 -0.70 -7.66 7.89
N LEU A 42 -0.70 -6.45 7.32
CA LEU A 42 -1.01 -5.22 8.07
C LEU A 42 -2.45 -5.15 8.61
N TRP A 43 -3.41 -5.91 8.04
CA TRP A 43 -4.80 -5.91 8.50
C TRP A 43 -5.00 -6.71 9.80
N ASN A 44 -4.02 -7.51 10.19
CA ASN A 44 -3.96 -8.10 11.52
C ASN A 44 -3.31 -7.11 12.50
N ILE A 45 -4.11 -6.47 13.35
CA ILE A 45 -3.63 -5.44 14.29
C ILE A 45 -2.61 -6.01 15.30
N HIS A 46 -2.63 -7.31 15.55
CA HIS A 46 -1.69 -8.01 16.45
C HIS A 46 -0.35 -8.32 15.78
N ASN A 47 -0.24 -8.17 14.45
CA ASN A 47 1.05 -8.30 13.78
C ASN A 47 1.95 -7.13 14.19
N PRO A 48 3.18 -7.37 14.70
CA PRO A 48 4.10 -6.31 15.13
C PRO A 48 4.42 -5.26 14.06
N ARG A 49 4.28 -5.64 12.78
CA ARG A 49 4.48 -4.74 11.63
C ARG A 49 3.18 -4.11 11.11
N SER A 50 2.06 -4.37 11.78
CA SER A 50 0.79 -3.78 11.40
C SER A 50 0.78 -2.28 11.62
N THR A 51 0.23 -1.57 10.65
CA THR A 51 0.05 -0.12 10.68
C THR A 51 -1.42 0.29 10.77
N VAL A 52 -2.33 -0.68 10.95
CA VAL A 52 -3.73 -0.40 11.24
C VAL A 52 -3.94 -0.06 12.70
N TYR A 53 -5.03 0.60 12.99
CA TYR A 53 -5.49 1.05 14.30
C TYR A 53 -6.97 0.68 14.49
N GLU A 54 -7.47 0.78 15.73
CA GLU A 54 -8.80 0.26 16.11
C GLU A 54 -9.95 0.81 15.25
N SER A 55 -9.90 2.09 14.85
CA SER A 55 -10.92 2.73 14.02
C SER A 55 -10.66 2.57 12.51
N ALA A 56 -9.62 1.82 12.09
CA ALA A 56 -9.27 1.69 10.69
C ALA A 56 -10.35 0.93 9.89
N HIS A 57 -10.78 1.55 8.79
CA HIS A 57 -11.68 1.00 7.80
C HIS A 57 -11.08 1.14 6.40
N LEU A 58 -11.55 0.37 5.45
CA LEU A 58 -11.22 0.59 4.05
C LEU A 58 -11.58 2.02 3.61
N ILE A 59 -10.76 2.59 2.76
CA ILE A 59 -11.02 3.86 2.06
C ILE A 59 -11.67 3.65 0.69
N SER A 60 -11.71 2.41 0.20
CA SER A 60 -12.45 1.96 -0.99
C SER A 60 -13.55 1.00 -0.58
N SER A 61 -14.62 0.92 -1.38
CA SER A 61 -15.71 0.01 -1.06
C SER A 61 -15.31 -1.46 -1.19
N LYS A 62 -16.01 -2.34 -0.46
CA LYS A 62 -15.76 -3.79 -0.48
C LYS A 62 -15.76 -4.36 -1.90
N ARG A 63 -16.72 -3.96 -2.73
CA ARG A 63 -16.87 -4.44 -4.12
C ARG A 63 -15.74 -4.00 -5.04
N MET A 64 -15.10 -2.88 -4.75
CA MET A 64 -13.93 -2.40 -5.51
C MET A 64 -12.63 -3.00 -5.02
N THR A 65 -12.65 -3.67 -3.84
CA THR A 65 -11.43 -4.10 -3.16
C THR A 65 -11.28 -5.61 -3.07
N GLU A 66 -12.38 -6.37 -2.91
CA GLU A 66 -12.41 -7.83 -2.75
C GLU A 66 -11.73 -8.60 -3.89
N PHE A 67 -11.40 -9.86 -3.65
CA PHE A 67 -11.02 -10.81 -4.69
C PHE A 67 -12.27 -11.27 -5.44
N ALA A 68 -12.26 -11.19 -6.78
CA ALA A 68 -13.42 -11.61 -7.60
C ALA A 68 -13.76 -13.09 -7.45
N GLU A 69 -12.77 -13.93 -7.16
CA GLU A 69 -12.93 -15.38 -6.92
C GLU A 69 -13.56 -15.68 -5.53
N PHE A 70 -13.47 -14.73 -4.60
CA PHE A 70 -13.96 -14.86 -3.23
C PHE A 70 -14.60 -13.54 -2.76
N PRO A 71 -15.83 -13.24 -3.20
CA PRO A 71 -16.49 -11.98 -2.85
C PRO A 71 -16.89 -11.96 -1.36
N MET A 72 -16.86 -10.75 -0.77
CA MET A 72 -17.36 -10.54 0.58
C MET A 72 -18.88 -10.72 0.64
N ALA A 73 -19.39 -11.25 1.75
CA ALA A 73 -20.82 -11.39 1.97
C ALA A 73 -21.55 -10.04 1.92
N ASP A 74 -22.83 -10.05 1.56
CA ASP A 74 -23.64 -8.83 1.50
C ASP A 74 -23.79 -8.17 2.87
N SER A 75 -23.79 -8.96 3.95
CA SER A 75 -23.83 -8.48 5.34
C SER A 75 -22.61 -7.69 5.80
N VAL A 76 -21.47 -7.80 5.11
CA VAL A 76 -20.27 -7.00 5.40
C VAL A 76 -20.52 -5.55 5.01
N ALA A 77 -20.06 -4.59 5.81
CA ALA A 77 -20.21 -3.17 5.56
C ALA A 77 -19.63 -2.74 4.20
N ASP A 78 -20.13 -1.63 3.61
CA ASP A 78 -19.59 -1.08 2.36
C ASP A 78 -18.09 -0.74 2.46
N TYR A 79 -17.67 -0.25 3.62
CA TYR A 79 -16.27 0.06 3.98
C TYR A 79 -15.88 -0.77 5.20
N PRO A 80 -15.46 -2.03 5.02
CA PRO A 80 -15.19 -2.94 6.13
C PRO A 80 -14.12 -2.42 7.08
N SER A 81 -14.29 -2.74 8.37
CA SER A 81 -13.28 -2.53 9.41
C SER A 81 -12.09 -3.47 9.25
N HIS A 82 -10.95 -3.13 9.87
CA HIS A 82 -9.78 -4.00 9.87
C HIS A 82 -10.07 -5.41 10.42
N ARG A 83 -11.06 -5.56 11.34
CA ARG A 83 -11.48 -6.87 11.90
C ARG A 83 -12.18 -7.70 10.84
N GLU A 84 -13.19 -7.15 10.18
CA GLU A 84 -13.90 -7.82 9.07
C GLU A 84 -12.94 -8.19 7.93
N LEU A 85 -11.92 -7.37 7.69
CA LEU A 85 -10.89 -7.66 6.68
C LEU A 85 -9.96 -8.79 7.10
N LEU A 86 -9.55 -8.84 8.37
CA LEU A 86 -8.77 -9.96 8.87
C LEU A 86 -9.56 -11.28 8.77
N ASP A 87 -10.83 -11.26 9.15
CA ASP A 87 -11.71 -12.42 9.05
C ASP A 87 -11.90 -12.86 7.58
N TYR A 88 -12.03 -11.90 6.66
CA TYR A 88 -12.07 -12.16 5.22
C TYR A 88 -10.79 -12.87 4.72
N PHE A 89 -9.59 -12.41 5.14
CA PHE A 89 -8.34 -13.06 4.72
C PHE A 89 -8.14 -14.42 5.35
N ARG A 90 -8.56 -14.61 6.59
CA ARG A 90 -8.58 -15.93 7.24
C ARG A 90 -9.48 -16.89 6.48
N ALA A 91 -10.72 -16.47 6.20
CA ALA A 91 -11.69 -17.26 5.44
C ALA A 91 -11.17 -17.58 4.03
N PHE A 92 -10.52 -16.63 3.34
CA PHE A 92 -9.90 -16.89 2.04
C PHE A 92 -8.78 -17.94 2.14
N ALA A 93 -7.89 -17.80 3.12
CA ALA A 93 -6.80 -18.75 3.31
C ALA A 93 -7.28 -20.16 3.65
N ASP A 94 -8.33 -20.27 4.46
CA ASP A 94 -8.91 -21.54 4.88
C ASP A 94 -9.72 -22.19 3.74
N HIS A 95 -10.53 -21.41 3.02
CA HIS A 95 -11.31 -21.88 1.87
C HIS A 95 -10.46 -22.54 0.79
N PHE A 96 -9.31 -21.97 0.49
CA PHE A 96 -8.39 -22.53 -0.52
C PHE A 96 -7.29 -23.41 0.08
N GLY A 97 -7.31 -23.69 1.38
CA GLY A 97 -6.31 -24.53 2.03
C GLY A 97 -4.88 -23.98 1.95
N LEU A 98 -4.71 -22.64 2.00
CA LEU A 98 -3.42 -22.03 1.76
C LEU A 98 -2.46 -22.12 2.94
N ARG A 99 -2.99 -22.19 4.18
CA ARG A 99 -2.17 -22.21 5.41
C ARG A 99 -1.14 -23.33 5.44
N GLN A 100 -1.48 -24.51 4.93
CA GLN A 100 -0.57 -25.68 4.89
C GLN A 100 0.70 -25.45 4.05
N HIS A 101 0.70 -24.46 3.17
CA HIS A 101 1.85 -24.10 2.35
C HIS A 101 2.77 -23.08 3.03
N TYR A 102 2.36 -22.51 4.19
CA TYR A 102 3.14 -21.49 4.89
C TYR A 102 3.86 -22.04 6.12
N ARG A 103 5.06 -21.53 6.33
CA ARG A 103 5.77 -21.57 7.61
C ARG A 103 5.52 -20.25 8.32
N PHE A 104 4.60 -20.28 9.27
CA PHE A 104 4.31 -19.13 10.14
C PHE A 104 5.37 -18.96 11.22
N GLY A 105 5.46 -17.77 11.84
CA GLY A 105 6.49 -17.44 12.82
C GLY A 105 7.91 -17.47 12.24
N THR A 106 8.04 -17.50 10.90
CA THR A 106 9.31 -17.70 10.21
C THR A 106 9.68 -16.45 9.42
N ARG A 107 10.70 -15.75 9.89
CA ARG A 107 11.21 -14.51 9.26
C ARG A 107 12.28 -14.84 8.22
N VAL A 108 12.11 -14.33 7.00
CA VAL A 108 13.18 -14.33 5.99
C VAL A 108 14.18 -13.24 6.35
N GLN A 109 15.41 -13.63 6.61
CA GLN A 109 16.51 -12.75 7.01
C GLN A 109 17.36 -12.31 5.82
N LYS A 110 17.56 -13.24 4.84
CA LYS A 110 18.41 -12.98 3.68
C LYS A 110 17.93 -13.77 2.47
N VAL A 111 17.99 -13.14 1.30
CA VAL A 111 17.72 -13.71 0.00
C VAL A 111 18.85 -13.33 -0.95
N GLU A 112 19.53 -14.32 -1.51
CA GLU A 112 20.69 -14.12 -2.38
C GLU A 112 20.59 -14.99 -3.63
N PRO A 113 20.94 -14.45 -4.81
CA PRO A 113 21.09 -15.30 -5.99
C PRO A 113 22.32 -16.20 -5.79
N VAL A 114 22.23 -17.46 -6.19
CA VAL A 114 23.35 -18.41 -6.14
C VAL A 114 24.39 -18.06 -7.18
N SER A 115 23.97 -17.46 -8.30
CA SER A 115 24.83 -16.94 -9.36
C SER A 115 24.24 -15.66 -9.95
N GLN A 116 24.98 -14.99 -10.81
CA GLN A 116 24.49 -13.80 -11.53
C GLN A 116 23.73 -14.16 -12.83
N ALA A 117 23.53 -15.44 -13.12
CA ALA A 117 22.76 -15.87 -14.28
C ALA A 117 21.28 -15.51 -14.11
N PRO A 118 20.55 -15.11 -15.18
CA PRO A 118 19.13 -14.77 -15.09
C PRO A 118 18.24 -15.89 -14.55
N ASP A 119 18.57 -17.14 -14.82
CA ASP A 119 17.87 -18.36 -14.39
C ASP A 119 18.39 -18.94 -13.07
N THR A 120 19.16 -18.16 -12.31
CA THR A 120 19.77 -18.58 -11.05
C THR A 120 18.74 -19.14 -10.06
N ARG A 121 19.21 -20.04 -9.20
CA ARG A 121 18.51 -20.39 -7.92
C ARG A 121 18.74 -19.31 -6.88
N TRP A 122 17.93 -19.36 -5.83
CA TRP A 122 17.94 -18.39 -4.75
C TRP A 122 18.19 -19.06 -3.42
N ARG A 123 19.16 -18.57 -2.68
CA ARG A 123 19.45 -19.03 -1.32
C ARG A 123 18.72 -18.13 -0.33
N LEU A 124 17.85 -18.74 0.48
CA LEU A 124 17.12 -18.07 1.56
C LEU A 124 17.65 -18.50 2.91
N THR A 125 17.94 -17.52 3.77
CA THR A 125 18.18 -17.75 5.19
C THR A 125 16.93 -17.28 5.94
N THR A 126 16.34 -18.18 6.71
CA THR A 126 15.14 -17.93 7.53
C THR A 126 15.46 -18.12 9.00
N GLU A 127 14.70 -17.45 9.88
CA GLU A 127 14.78 -17.56 11.32
C GLU A 127 13.41 -17.96 11.85
N GLY A 128 13.34 -19.09 12.54
CA GLY A 128 12.13 -19.62 13.15
C GLY A 128 11.77 -18.94 14.47
N PRO A 129 10.62 -19.30 15.09
CA PRO A 129 10.18 -18.74 16.35
C PRO A 129 11.09 -19.08 17.54
N ASP A 130 11.90 -20.13 17.42
CA ASP A 130 12.93 -20.55 18.36
C ASP A 130 14.28 -19.82 18.18
N GLY A 131 14.36 -18.90 17.20
CA GLY A 131 15.60 -18.23 16.81
C GLY A 131 16.55 -19.08 15.96
N ALA A 132 16.20 -20.34 15.65
CA ALA A 132 17.01 -21.19 14.80
C ALA A 132 17.02 -20.69 13.36
N ARG A 133 18.22 -20.66 12.78
CA ARG A 133 18.40 -20.23 11.38
C ARG A 133 18.53 -21.45 10.47
N HIS A 134 17.79 -21.40 9.37
CA HIS A 134 17.82 -22.40 8.33
C HIS A 134 18.14 -21.76 6.99
N THR A 135 18.98 -22.41 6.21
CA THR A 135 19.31 -21.97 4.85
C THR A 135 18.91 -23.05 3.86
N ALA A 136 18.19 -22.66 2.82
CA ALA A 136 17.76 -23.56 1.74
C ALA A 136 17.78 -22.85 0.38
N GLU A 137 17.86 -23.62 -0.68
CA GLU A 137 17.82 -23.09 -2.05
C GLU A 137 16.44 -23.32 -2.67
N TYR A 138 16.01 -22.34 -3.48
CA TYR A 138 14.72 -22.28 -4.14
C TYR A 138 14.91 -21.98 -5.63
N LYS A 139 13.98 -22.44 -6.47
CA LYS A 139 13.96 -22.19 -7.90
C LYS A 139 13.72 -20.73 -8.25
N GLY A 140 12.98 -20.02 -7.40
CA GLY A 140 12.66 -18.61 -7.60
C GLY A 140 12.09 -17.99 -6.33
N VAL A 141 11.86 -16.68 -6.36
CA VAL A 141 11.34 -15.90 -5.24
C VAL A 141 10.20 -15.01 -5.66
N VAL A 142 9.12 -15.02 -4.88
CA VAL A 142 8.03 -14.05 -4.95
C VAL A 142 8.01 -13.25 -3.64
N VAL A 143 8.25 -11.94 -3.75
CA VAL A 143 8.27 -11.03 -2.61
C VAL A 143 6.89 -10.37 -2.48
N ALA A 144 6.23 -10.57 -1.35
CA ALA A 144 4.92 -10.00 -1.02
C ALA A 144 4.88 -9.40 0.40
N ASN A 145 6.00 -8.78 0.83
CA ASN A 145 6.19 -8.28 2.19
C ASN A 145 5.49 -6.94 2.49
N GLY A 146 4.72 -6.41 1.51
CA GLY A 146 3.95 -5.17 1.65
C GLY A 146 4.76 -3.89 1.40
N THR A 147 4.03 -2.76 1.32
CA THR A 147 4.58 -1.43 0.98
C THR A 147 4.38 -0.39 2.10
N LEU A 148 3.67 -0.73 3.19
CA LEU A 148 3.23 0.21 4.22
C LEU A 148 3.69 -0.22 5.64
N ALA A 149 4.91 -0.73 5.77
CA ALA A 149 5.43 -1.19 7.05
C ALA A 149 6.61 -0.36 7.58
N GLU A 150 7.41 0.26 6.69
CA GLU A 150 8.57 1.05 7.08
C GLU A 150 8.21 2.53 7.18
N PRO A 151 8.23 3.16 8.38
CA PRO A 151 7.83 4.54 8.57
C PRO A 151 8.74 5.53 7.83
N ASN A 152 8.15 6.55 7.22
CA ASN A 152 8.88 7.69 6.70
C ASN A 152 8.89 8.81 7.75
N MET A 153 9.78 8.71 8.75
CA MET A 153 9.90 9.70 9.81
C MET A 153 10.49 11.01 9.28
N PRO A 154 9.80 12.15 9.48
CA PRO A 154 10.33 13.45 9.11
C PRO A 154 11.38 13.92 10.12
N THR A 155 12.31 14.74 9.65
CA THR A 155 13.22 15.50 10.49
C THR A 155 12.81 16.97 10.48
N PHE A 156 12.80 17.59 11.66
CA PHE A 156 12.50 19.00 11.82
C PHE A 156 13.69 19.75 12.43
N PRO A 157 13.94 21.00 12.04
CA PRO A 157 14.94 21.82 12.72
C PRO A 157 14.56 22.04 14.19
N GLY A 158 15.56 22.11 15.07
CA GLY A 158 15.36 22.36 16.50
C GLY A 158 15.19 21.08 17.31
N GLN A 159 14.68 21.21 18.54
CA GLN A 159 14.48 20.10 19.47
C GLN A 159 13.06 20.11 20.01
N TYR A 160 12.45 18.95 20.09
CA TYR A 160 11.13 18.76 20.66
C TYR A 160 11.24 18.08 22.03
N ALA A 161 10.58 18.66 23.03
CA ALA A 161 10.59 18.13 24.40
C ALA A 161 9.39 17.20 24.70
N GLY A 162 8.39 17.16 23.80
CA GLY A 162 7.23 16.28 23.93
C GLY A 162 7.44 14.94 23.21
N GLU A 163 6.37 14.22 23.03
CA GLU A 163 6.37 12.91 22.36
C GLU A 163 6.23 13.07 20.83
N LEU A 164 7.17 12.51 20.07
CA LEU A 164 7.13 12.50 18.59
C LEU A 164 7.03 11.04 18.10
N LEU A 165 5.89 10.70 17.53
CA LEU A 165 5.59 9.36 17.03
C LEU A 165 5.24 9.38 15.54
N HIS A 166 5.41 8.24 14.87
CA HIS A 166 4.82 7.99 13.56
C HIS A 166 3.47 7.28 13.69
N THR A 167 2.57 7.46 12.71
CA THR A 167 1.25 6.80 12.70
C THR A 167 1.32 5.28 12.73
N SER A 168 2.43 4.65 12.36
CA SER A 168 2.63 3.20 12.54
C SER A 168 2.56 2.74 14.00
N ALA A 169 2.91 3.61 14.95
CA ALA A 169 2.82 3.35 16.39
C ALA A 169 1.42 3.64 16.96
N TYR A 170 0.56 4.35 16.21
CA TYR A 170 -0.79 4.65 16.64
C TYR A 170 -1.69 3.40 16.58
N LYS A 171 -2.36 3.08 17.67
CA LYS A 171 -3.28 1.93 17.76
C LYS A 171 -4.69 2.31 18.20
N SER A 172 -4.83 3.29 19.09
CA SER A 172 -6.15 3.73 19.56
C SER A 172 -6.15 5.19 20.00
N ALA A 173 -7.35 5.79 20.06
CA ALA A 173 -7.54 7.17 20.47
C ALA A 173 -7.15 7.43 21.95
N ALA A 174 -6.96 6.39 22.77
CA ALA A 174 -6.49 6.52 24.15
C ALA A 174 -5.13 7.23 24.23
N LEU A 175 -4.30 7.14 23.21
CA LEU A 175 -3.03 7.87 23.08
C LEU A 175 -3.20 9.40 23.27
N PHE A 176 -4.34 9.94 22.89
CA PHE A 176 -4.59 11.38 22.83
C PHE A 176 -5.22 11.97 24.10
N GLU A 177 -5.56 11.15 25.10
CA GLU A 177 -6.32 11.57 26.26
C GLU A 177 -5.70 12.79 26.96
N GLY A 178 -6.46 13.90 26.98
CA GLY A 178 -6.08 15.16 27.61
C GLY A 178 -4.91 15.93 26.99
N LYS A 179 -4.32 15.44 25.87
CA LYS A 179 -3.14 16.03 25.23
C LYS A 179 -3.51 17.11 24.20
N ARG A 180 -2.60 18.07 23.99
CA ARG A 180 -2.58 18.95 22.83
C ARG A 180 -1.83 18.19 21.71
N VAL A 181 -2.52 17.87 20.63
CA VAL A 181 -2.01 16.99 19.58
C VAL A 181 -1.79 17.76 18.28
N LEU A 182 -0.63 17.59 17.67
CA LEU A 182 -0.35 18.01 16.30
C LEU A 182 -0.20 16.79 15.41
N ILE A 183 -1.05 16.67 14.39
CA ILE A 183 -0.91 15.65 13.35
C ILE A 183 -0.20 16.26 12.16
N VAL A 184 0.90 15.66 11.69
CA VAL A 184 1.70 16.17 10.57
C VAL A 184 1.38 15.39 9.31
N GLY A 185 0.71 16.06 8.36
CA GLY A 185 0.27 15.48 7.09
C GLY A 185 -1.22 15.17 7.04
N ALA A 186 -1.87 15.59 5.96
CA ALA A 186 -3.30 15.43 5.72
C ALA A 186 -3.59 14.37 4.63
N GLY A 187 -2.85 13.27 4.64
CA GLY A 187 -3.22 12.06 3.90
C GLY A 187 -4.40 11.33 4.57
N ASN A 188 -4.84 10.20 3.99
CA ASN A 188 -5.98 9.45 4.56
C ASN A 188 -5.78 9.13 6.05
N SER A 189 -4.64 8.55 6.43
CA SER A 189 -4.35 8.23 7.84
C SER A 189 -4.32 9.48 8.73
N GLY A 190 -3.71 10.58 8.27
CA GLY A 190 -3.67 11.82 9.05
C GLY A 190 -5.05 12.40 9.31
N CYS A 191 -5.93 12.38 8.32
CA CYS A 191 -7.31 12.83 8.45
C CYS A 191 -8.15 11.91 9.34
N ASP A 192 -8.05 10.58 9.16
CA ASP A 192 -8.79 9.62 9.97
C ASP A 192 -8.39 9.69 11.44
N ILE A 193 -7.08 9.77 11.73
CA ILE A 193 -6.56 9.85 13.08
C ILE A 193 -6.86 11.22 13.73
N ALA A 194 -6.91 12.31 12.93
CA ALA A 194 -7.34 13.61 13.46
C ALA A 194 -8.80 13.56 13.92
N VAL A 195 -9.67 12.87 13.18
CA VAL A 195 -11.08 12.64 13.59
C VAL A 195 -11.15 11.81 14.87
N ASP A 196 -10.35 10.76 15.00
CA ASP A 196 -10.27 9.98 16.26
C ASP A 196 -9.81 10.84 17.44
N ALA A 197 -8.85 11.72 17.23
CA ALA A 197 -8.25 12.56 18.27
C ALA A 197 -9.25 13.58 18.84
N VAL A 198 -10.19 14.09 18.04
CA VAL A 198 -11.18 15.10 18.46
C VAL A 198 -11.94 14.68 19.72
N HIS A 199 -12.24 13.39 19.89
CA HIS A 199 -13.06 12.90 20.98
C HIS A 199 -12.29 12.64 22.29
N ARG A 200 -10.95 12.77 22.29
CA ARG A 200 -10.08 12.44 23.43
C ARG A 200 -9.06 13.53 23.75
N ALA A 201 -8.57 14.21 22.76
CA ALA A 201 -7.55 15.24 22.91
C ALA A 201 -8.16 16.53 23.50
N ARG A 202 -7.36 17.27 24.25
CA ARG A 202 -7.69 18.64 24.69
C ARG A 202 -7.71 19.61 23.51
N ARG A 203 -6.91 19.36 22.49
CA ARG A 203 -6.80 20.16 21.27
C ARG A 203 -6.21 19.32 20.14
N VAL A 204 -6.73 19.48 18.93
CA VAL A 204 -6.23 18.84 17.71
C VAL A 204 -5.92 19.88 16.66
N ASP A 205 -4.67 19.89 16.19
CA ASP A 205 -4.27 20.66 15.03
C ASP A 205 -3.70 19.72 13.97
N ILE A 206 -3.83 20.06 12.68
CA ILE A 206 -3.25 19.30 11.56
C ILE A 206 -2.33 20.22 10.75
N SER A 207 -1.03 19.87 10.65
CA SER A 207 -0.05 20.61 9.85
C SER A 207 -0.04 20.10 8.43
N VAL A 208 -0.18 21.02 7.46
CA VAL A 208 -0.37 20.69 6.05
C VAL A 208 0.60 21.45 5.17
N ARG A 209 1.49 20.72 4.49
CA ARG A 209 2.50 21.31 3.61
C ARG A 209 1.96 21.67 2.22
N ARG A 210 0.96 20.92 1.71
CA ARG A 210 0.38 21.07 0.37
C ARG A 210 -1.11 20.78 0.40
N GLY A 211 -1.84 21.29 -0.60
CA GLY A 211 -3.26 21.04 -0.74
C GLY A 211 -3.61 19.63 -1.22
N TYR A 212 -4.84 19.23 -0.97
CA TYR A 212 -5.39 17.92 -1.33
C TYR A 212 -6.78 18.04 -1.96
N TYR A 213 -7.15 17.02 -2.73
CA TYR A 213 -8.54 16.80 -3.17
C TYR A 213 -9.20 15.84 -2.19
N PHE A 214 -10.34 16.28 -1.60
CA PHE A 214 -11.12 15.49 -0.64
C PHE A 214 -12.30 14.85 -1.34
N VAL A 215 -12.36 13.52 -1.37
CA VAL A 215 -13.41 12.74 -2.01
C VAL A 215 -14.33 12.17 -0.93
N PRO A 216 -15.66 12.38 -1.01
CA PRO A 216 -16.58 11.77 -0.06
C PRO A 216 -16.66 10.24 -0.28
N LYS A 217 -16.89 9.49 0.80
CA LYS A 217 -17.11 8.02 0.72
C LYS A 217 -18.43 7.71 -0.01
N TYR A 218 -19.45 8.51 0.22
CA TYR A 218 -20.78 8.32 -0.37
C TYR A 218 -21.21 9.51 -1.22
N VAL A 219 -21.83 9.22 -2.36
CA VAL A 219 -22.50 10.20 -3.23
C VAL A 219 -23.85 9.60 -3.60
N PHE A 220 -24.92 10.35 -3.38
CA PHE A 220 -26.31 9.89 -3.56
C PHE A 220 -26.61 8.54 -2.86
N GLY A 221 -26.09 8.34 -1.66
CA GLY A 221 -26.30 7.12 -0.86
C GLY A 221 -25.59 5.88 -1.37
N ARG A 222 -24.67 6.01 -2.33
CA ARG A 222 -23.86 4.90 -2.87
C ARG A 222 -22.37 5.17 -2.69
N PRO A 223 -21.53 4.14 -2.50
CA PRO A 223 -20.08 4.32 -2.48
C PRO A 223 -19.59 5.04 -3.74
N ALA A 224 -18.85 6.14 -3.53
CA ALA A 224 -18.46 7.04 -4.60
C ALA A 224 -17.59 6.36 -5.67
N ASP A 225 -16.78 5.37 -5.28
CA ASP A 225 -15.91 4.61 -6.18
C ASP A 225 -16.66 3.62 -7.10
N THR A 226 -17.96 3.37 -6.84
CA THR A 226 -18.83 2.55 -7.70
C THR A 226 -19.56 3.34 -8.77
N LEU A 227 -19.58 4.68 -8.68
CA LEU A 227 -20.38 5.56 -9.55
C LEU A 227 -19.66 5.96 -10.85
N GLY A 228 -18.35 5.70 -10.97
CA GLY A 228 -17.53 6.10 -12.11
C GLY A 228 -17.28 4.98 -13.14
N GLY A 229 -16.73 5.35 -14.30
CA GLY A 229 -16.07 4.39 -15.20
C GLY A 229 -16.83 3.98 -16.46
N LYS A 230 -18.08 4.39 -16.64
CA LYS A 230 -18.86 4.08 -17.86
C LYS A 230 -18.45 4.92 -19.08
N ILE A 231 -17.97 6.14 -18.88
CA ILE A 231 -17.56 7.05 -19.96
C ILE A 231 -16.04 7.24 -19.89
N ARG A 232 -15.34 6.86 -20.96
CA ARG A 232 -13.90 7.08 -21.10
C ARG A 232 -13.65 8.47 -21.67
N LEU A 233 -13.21 9.39 -20.82
CA LEU A 233 -12.77 10.73 -21.21
C LEU A 233 -11.25 10.78 -21.30
N PRO A 234 -10.66 11.61 -22.19
CA PRO A 234 -9.23 11.93 -22.13
C PRO A 234 -8.83 12.44 -20.74
N ALA A 235 -7.63 12.11 -20.27
CA ALA A 235 -7.18 12.41 -18.90
C ALA A 235 -7.38 13.89 -18.52
N TRP A 236 -7.02 14.83 -19.40
CA TRP A 236 -7.14 16.26 -19.14
C TRP A 236 -8.60 16.74 -18.96
N LEU A 237 -9.54 16.15 -19.72
CA LEU A 237 -10.96 16.50 -19.63
C LEU A 237 -11.57 15.89 -18.36
N LYS A 238 -11.24 14.62 -18.08
CA LYS A 238 -11.66 13.94 -16.86
C LYS A 238 -11.21 14.71 -15.61
N GLN A 239 -9.95 15.14 -15.57
CA GLN A 239 -9.41 15.93 -14.45
C GLN A 239 -10.24 17.21 -14.19
N ARG A 240 -10.61 17.94 -15.25
CA ARG A 240 -11.40 19.18 -15.14
C ARG A 240 -12.83 18.92 -14.68
N VAL A 241 -13.49 17.95 -15.31
CA VAL A 241 -14.88 17.58 -15.00
C VAL A 241 -14.99 17.09 -13.56
N ASP A 242 -14.16 16.11 -13.19
CA ASP A 242 -14.21 15.51 -11.85
C ASP A 242 -13.80 16.51 -10.75
N ALA A 243 -12.83 17.39 -11.00
CA ALA A 243 -12.47 18.44 -10.05
C ALA A 243 -13.61 19.47 -9.86
N THR A 244 -14.32 19.79 -10.93
CA THR A 244 -15.49 20.70 -10.85
C THR A 244 -16.63 20.05 -10.07
N ILE A 245 -16.97 18.81 -10.41
CA ILE A 245 -18.00 18.04 -9.69
C ILE A 245 -17.63 17.92 -8.21
N LEU A 246 -16.38 17.58 -7.90
CA LEU A 246 -15.91 17.44 -6.53
C LEU A 246 -16.07 18.75 -5.73
N ARG A 247 -15.79 19.91 -6.33
CA ARG A 247 -16.01 21.21 -5.70
C ARG A 247 -17.46 21.46 -5.32
N TRP A 248 -18.40 20.94 -6.10
CA TRP A 248 -19.84 21.05 -5.81
C TRP A 248 -20.24 20.19 -4.60
N PHE A 249 -19.65 19.00 -4.44
CA PHE A 249 -19.99 18.08 -3.36
C PHE A 249 -19.21 18.32 -2.06
N SER A 250 -17.91 18.63 -2.16
CA SER A 250 -17.01 18.74 -1.00
C SER A 250 -16.67 20.20 -0.63
N GLY A 251 -17.14 21.17 -1.45
CA GLY A 251 -16.79 22.57 -1.25
C GLY A 251 -15.34 22.89 -1.63
N ASP A 252 -14.84 24.03 -1.15
CA ASP A 252 -13.46 24.48 -1.37
C ASP A 252 -12.66 24.34 -0.06
N PRO A 253 -11.75 23.36 0.07
CA PRO A 253 -10.95 23.17 1.28
C PRO A 253 -10.04 24.35 1.61
N VAL A 254 -9.74 25.23 0.63
CA VAL A 254 -8.92 26.43 0.86
C VAL A 254 -9.62 27.38 1.84
N ARG A 255 -10.95 27.48 1.80
CA ARG A 255 -11.75 28.26 2.77
C ARG A 255 -11.66 27.73 4.19
N MET A 256 -11.24 26.47 4.36
CA MET A 256 -11.04 25.80 5.67
C MET A 256 -9.59 25.86 6.14
N GLY A 257 -8.72 26.59 5.44
CA GLY A 257 -7.32 26.76 5.80
C GLY A 257 -6.34 25.82 5.13
N PHE A 258 -6.80 24.90 4.26
CA PHE A 258 -5.87 24.07 3.49
C PHE A 258 -5.18 24.90 2.38
N PRO A 259 -3.90 24.60 2.10
CA PRO A 259 -3.26 25.15 0.91
C PRO A 259 -4.02 24.72 -0.37
N LYS A 260 -3.96 25.56 -1.41
CA LYS A 260 -4.48 25.19 -2.73
C LYS A 260 -3.63 24.07 -3.32
N PRO A 261 -4.22 23.00 -3.90
CA PRO A 261 -3.46 21.99 -4.63
C PRO A 261 -2.69 22.60 -5.80
N GLU A 262 -1.37 22.36 -5.87
CA GLU A 262 -0.49 22.80 -6.97
C GLU A 262 -0.43 21.78 -8.12
N TYR A 263 -1.26 20.73 -8.05
CA TYR A 263 -1.36 19.64 -9.01
C TYR A 263 -2.82 19.42 -9.42
N ARG A 264 -3.02 18.72 -10.53
CA ARG A 264 -4.36 18.39 -11.01
C ARG A 264 -4.89 17.13 -10.33
N MET A 265 -6.20 16.98 -10.29
CA MET A 265 -6.85 15.78 -9.76
C MET A 265 -6.26 14.51 -10.40
N TYR A 266 -6.04 13.45 -9.60
CA TYR A 266 -5.40 12.18 -9.97
C TYR A 266 -3.87 12.21 -10.19
N GLU A 267 -3.22 13.34 -10.15
CA GLU A 267 -1.74 13.41 -10.17
C GLU A 267 -1.11 13.09 -8.80
N SER A 268 -1.95 12.97 -7.78
CA SER A 268 -1.64 12.42 -6.45
C SER A 268 -2.85 11.65 -5.92
N HIS A 269 -2.62 10.83 -4.91
CA HIS A 269 -3.69 10.06 -4.28
C HIS A 269 -4.67 11.01 -3.57
N PRO A 270 -5.99 10.95 -3.83
CA PRO A 270 -6.97 11.79 -3.15
C PRO A 270 -7.15 11.35 -1.68
N VAL A 271 -7.65 12.26 -0.86
CA VAL A 271 -8.08 11.96 0.51
C VAL A 271 -9.55 11.53 0.47
N VAL A 272 -9.82 10.31 0.91
CA VAL A 272 -11.19 9.77 0.98
C VAL A 272 -11.69 9.90 2.42
N ASN A 273 -11.87 11.14 2.85
CA ASN A 273 -12.39 11.48 4.17
C ASN A 273 -13.11 12.84 4.09
N SER A 274 -14.39 12.87 4.41
CA SER A 274 -15.18 14.11 4.53
C SER A 274 -15.40 14.54 5.99
N LEU A 275 -15.22 13.63 6.97
CA LEU A 275 -15.43 13.94 8.38
C LEU A 275 -14.45 14.98 8.91
N ILE A 276 -13.20 14.95 8.44
CA ILE A 276 -12.22 15.97 8.81
C ILE A 276 -12.69 17.38 8.47
N LEU A 277 -13.37 17.57 7.33
CA LEU A 277 -13.89 18.87 6.92
C LEU A 277 -15.01 19.34 7.85
N HIS A 278 -15.85 18.43 8.36
CA HIS A 278 -16.84 18.74 9.38
C HIS A 278 -16.19 19.24 10.66
N HIS A 279 -15.21 18.52 11.20
CA HIS A 279 -14.53 18.91 12.44
C HIS A 279 -13.74 20.20 12.31
N ILE A 280 -13.20 20.50 11.12
CA ILE A 280 -12.59 21.81 10.85
C ILE A 280 -13.67 22.89 10.83
N GLY A 281 -14.80 22.63 10.18
CA GLY A 281 -15.95 23.55 10.14
C GLY A 281 -16.56 23.85 11.51
N HIS A 282 -16.52 22.89 12.44
CA HIS A 282 -16.95 23.06 13.83
C HIS A 282 -15.88 23.72 14.73
N GLY A 283 -14.63 23.85 14.24
CA GLY A 283 -13.52 24.39 15.03
C GLY A 283 -12.83 23.37 15.94
N ASP A 284 -13.20 22.10 15.85
CA ASP A 284 -12.60 21.01 16.64
C ASP A 284 -11.16 20.72 16.19
N VAL A 285 -10.88 20.89 14.89
CA VAL A 285 -9.56 20.72 14.29
C VAL A 285 -9.14 22.01 13.61
N LYS A 286 -7.91 22.47 13.91
CA LYS A 286 -7.34 23.65 13.24
C LYS A 286 -6.28 23.24 12.24
N VAL A 287 -6.38 23.76 11.01
CA VAL A 287 -5.35 23.59 9.98
C VAL A 287 -4.19 24.55 10.29
N ARG A 288 -2.96 24.04 10.24
CA ARG A 288 -1.71 24.77 10.41
C ARG A 288 -0.87 24.68 9.15
N ALA A 289 -0.04 25.68 8.94
CA ALA A 289 0.99 25.65 7.92
C ALA A 289 2.04 24.54 8.18
N ASP A 290 2.97 24.37 7.26
CA ASP A 290 4.11 23.47 7.42
C ASP A 290 4.98 23.88 8.61
N ILE A 291 5.60 22.92 9.29
CA ILE A 291 6.49 23.17 10.43
C ILE A 291 7.77 23.84 9.93
N GLU A 292 8.14 24.93 10.59
CA GLU A 292 9.42 25.61 10.37
C GLU A 292 10.49 25.04 11.31
N ARG A 293 10.19 25.00 12.63
CA ARG A 293 11.11 24.47 13.65
C ARG A 293 10.38 24.08 14.94
N LEU A 294 11.06 23.26 15.71
CA LEU A 294 10.64 22.84 17.05
C LEU A 294 11.47 23.56 18.12
N ASP A 295 10.81 23.99 19.20
CA ASP A 295 11.43 24.77 20.28
C ASP A 295 10.82 24.33 21.63
N GLY A 296 11.37 23.30 22.25
CA GLY A 296 10.75 22.65 23.42
C GLY A 296 9.40 22.02 23.06
N HIS A 297 8.33 22.46 23.74
CA HIS A 297 6.96 22.05 23.41
C HIS A 297 6.32 22.92 22.33
N THR A 298 6.94 24.07 21.97
CA THR A 298 6.41 25.00 21.00
C THR A 298 6.80 24.59 19.58
N VAL A 299 5.82 24.49 18.68
CA VAL A 299 6.00 24.32 17.25
C VAL A 299 5.82 25.67 16.57
N ARG A 300 6.81 26.10 15.79
CA ARG A 300 6.73 27.28 14.93
C ARG A 300 6.41 26.84 13.51
N PHE A 301 5.47 27.54 12.89
CA PHE A 301 4.99 27.25 11.55
C PHE A 301 5.51 28.31 10.53
N LYS A 302 5.59 27.93 9.27
CA LYS A 302 6.09 28.80 8.18
C LYS A 302 5.24 30.05 7.91
N ASP A 303 4.04 30.12 8.46
CA ASP A 303 3.18 31.31 8.41
C ASP A 303 3.45 32.30 9.58
N GLY A 304 4.48 32.04 10.38
CA GLY A 304 4.87 32.85 11.55
C GLY A 304 4.05 32.53 12.80
N SER A 305 3.04 31.68 12.73
CA SER A 305 2.27 31.26 13.91
C SER A 305 3.05 30.24 14.76
N ALA A 306 2.69 30.13 16.03
CA ALA A 306 3.27 29.15 16.94
C ALA A 306 2.20 28.58 17.87
N ALA A 307 2.42 27.37 18.37
CA ALA A 307 1.57 26.75 19.36
C ALA A 307 2.31 25.61 20.08
N ASP A 308 1.86 25.32 21.31
CA ASP A 308 2.42 24.24 22.12
C ASP A 308 1.65 22.94 21.92
N TYR A 309 2.39 21.84 21.90
CA TYR A 309 1.86 20.49 21.81
C TYR A 309 2.54 19.56 22.81
N ASP A 310 1.81 18.54 23.24
CA ASP A 310 2.28 17.47 24.12
C ASP A 310 2.70 16.25 23.28
N LEU A 311 2.04 16.09 22.13
CA LEU A 311 2.28 14.99 21.17
C LEU A 311 2.28 15.52 19.73
N ILE A 312 3.29 15.14 18.98
CA ILE A 312 3.34 15.26 17.50
C ILE A 312 3.22 13.87 16.90
N LEU A 313 2.22 13.65 16.05
CA LEU A 313 2.02 12.38 15.32
C LEU A 313 2.29 12.58 13.85
N ALA A 314 3.38 11.99 13.35
CA ALA A 314 3.78 12.09 11.94
C ALA A 314 2.96 11.13 11.07
N ALA A 315 2.04 11.68 10.27
CA ALA A 315 1.27 10.98 9.24
C ALA A 315 1.91 11.15 7.85
N THR A 316 3.21 10.90 7.78
CA THR A 316 4.08 11.25 6.65
C THR A 316 4.30 10.09 5.66
N GLY A 317 3.58 8.98 5.87
CA GLY A 317 3.57 7.82 4.98
C GLY A 317 4.73 6.85 5.24
N TYR A 318 4.96 5.98 4.29
CA TYR A 318 5.86 4.84 4.41
C TYR A 318 6.81 4.77 3.23
N ARG A 319 7.96 4.09 3.42
CA ARG A 319 8.95 3.82 2.39
C ARG A 319 8.90 2.34 1.99
N LEU A 320 9.24 2.05 0.73
CA LEU A 320 9.50 0.67 0.32
C LEU A 320 10.73 0.14 1.05
N HIS A 321 10.62 -1.07 1.57
CA HIS A 321 11.70 -1.69 2.34
C HIS A 321 11.74 -3.20 2.13
N TYR A 322 12.85 -3.67 1.58
CA TYR A 322 13.12 -5.09 1.30
C TYR A 322 14.43 -5.48 1.97
N PRO A 323 14.48 -5.54 3.34
CA PRO A 323 15.74 -5.62 4.09
C PRO A 323 16.53 -6.91 3.87
N PHE A 324 15.87 -7.92 3.36
CA PHE A 324 16.43 -9.25 3.11
C PHE A 324 16.99 -9.44 1.69
N LEU A 325 16.82 -8.48 0.80
CA LEU A 325 17.19 -8.58 -0.60
C LEU A 325 18.01 -7.35 -1.03
N ALA A 326 19.14 -7.59 -1.69
CA ALA A 326 19.98 -6.51 -2.19
C ALA A 326 19.21 -5.63 -3.21
N PRO A 327 19.29 -4.29 -3.14
CA PRO A 327 18.57 -3.38 -4.03
C PRO A 327 18.86 -3.62 -5.51
N GLU A 328 20.05 -4.06 -5.84
CA GLU A 328 20.50 -4.35 -7.21
C GLU A 328 19.68 -5.50 -7.83
N CYS A 329 19.27 -6.49 -7.03
CA CYS A 329 18.41 -7.57 -7.50
C CYS A 329 17.05 -7.07 -7.97
N LEU A 330 16.56 -5.97 -7.40
CA LEU A 330 15.29 -5.32 -7.75
C LEU A 330 15.46 -4.18 -8.77
N ASN A 331 16.65 -3.98 -9.34
CA ASN A 331 16.92 -2.86 -10.24
C ASN A 331 16.45 -1.53 -9.63
N TRP A 332 16.87 -1.26 -8.38
CA TRP A 332 16.43 -0.08 -7.64
C TRP A 332 16.94 1.21 -8.27
N GLN A 333 16.03 2.12 -8.62
CA GLN A 333 16.35 3.41 -9.24
C GLN A 333 15.65 4.55 -8.49
N GLY A 334 16.44 5.39 -7.85
CA GLY A 334 15.87 6.51 -7.08
C GLY A 334 15.02 6.05 -5.89
N MET A 335 13.73 6.34 -5.89
CA MET A 335 12.83 6.11 -4.75
C MET A 335 12.15 4.72 -4.75
N ALA A 336 12.26 3.93 -5.82
CA ALA A 336 11.60 2.63 -5.93
C ALA A 336 12.34 1.69 -6.89
N PRO A 337 12.12 0.36 -6.78
CA PRO A 337 12.51 -0.60 -7.78
C PRO A 337 11.91 -0.30 -9.17
N SER A 338 12.71 -0.41 -10.22
CA SER A 338 12.26 -0.30 -11.61
C SER A 338 11.98 -1.69 -12.18
N LEU A 339 10.75 -2.17 -11.94
CA LEU A 339 10.31 -3.50 -12.33
C LEU A 339 9.39 -3.43 -13.56
N TYR A 340 9.50 -4.41 -14.44
CA TYR A 340 8.55 -4.54 -15.55
C TYR A 340 7.15 -4.83 -15.02
N LEU A 341 6.15 -4.02 -15.38
CA LEU A 341 4.78 -4.03 -14.84
C LEU A 341 4.71 -3.88 -13.31
N ASN A 342 5.70 -3.27 -12.66
CA ASN A 342 5.83 -3.25 -11.20
C ASN A 342 5.81 -4.66 -10.55
N ILE A 343 6.22 -5.68 -11.30
CA ILE A 343 6.21 -7.10 -10.90
C ILE A 343 7.58 -7.74 -11.08
N PHE A 344 8.13 -7.73 -12.28
CA PHE A 344 9.27 -8.58 -12.65
C PHE A 344 10.59 -7.83 -12.61
N ALA A 345 11.56 -8.40 -11.89
CA ALA A 345 12.93 -7.92 -11.94
C ALA A 345 13.54 -8.17 -13.33
N PRO A 346 14.12 -7.15 -14.01
CA PRO A 346 14.65 -7.33 -15.37
C PRO A 346 15.78 -8.35 -15.46
N GLY A 347 16.65 -8.37 -14.44
CA GLY A 347 17.87 -9.20 -14.43
C GLY A 347 17.66 -10.68 -14.09
N PHE A 348 16.49 -11.06 -13.52
CA PHE A 348 16.27 -12.43 -13.04
C PHE A 348 14.95 -13.01 -13.54
N ASP A 349 14.99 -14.28 -13.98
CA ASP A 349 13.82 -14.93 -14.57
C ASP A 349 12.72 -15.23 -13.57
N ARG A 350 13.09 -15.63 -12.35
CA ARG A 350 12.15 -16.04 -11.30
C ARG A 350 12.27 -15.21 -10.03
N LEU A 351 12.44 -13.88 -10.18
CA LEU A 351 12.26 -12.91 -9.11
C LEU A 351 11.09 -12.00 -9.48
N ALA A 352 10.07 -12.03 -8.64
CA ALA A 352 8.87 -11.19 -8.79
C ALA A 352 8.49 -10.52 -7.47
N VAL A 353 7.89 -9.33 -7.55
CA VAL A 353 7.32 -8.58 -6.41
C VAL A 353 5.83 -8.46 -6.61
N LEU A 354 5.04 -8.85 -5.62
CA LEU A 354 3.59 -8.69 -5.60
C LEU A 354 3.19 -7.56 -4.66
N GLY A 355 2.29 -6.72 -5.12
CA GLY A 355 1.75 -5.63 -4.31
C GLY A 355 2.54 -4.33 -4.35
N MET A 356 3.69 -4.25 -5.06
CA MET A 356 4.39 -2.99 -5.31
C MET A 356 3.65 -2.19 -6.40
N VAL A 357 2.42 -1.84 -6.11
CA VAL A 357 1.56 -1.05 -7.00
C VAL A 357 0.59 -0.21 -6.18
N GLU A 358 0.52 1.07 -6.50
CA GLU A 358 -0.45 2.00 -5.94
C GLU A 358 -1.31 2.58 -7.07
N ALA A 359 -2.60 2.62 -6.86
CA ALA A 359 -3.56 3.26 -7.76
C ALA A 359 -4.87 3.53 -7.02
N SER A 360 -5.59 4.56 -7.42
CA SER A 360 -6.95 4.79 -6.93
C SER A 360 -7.90 3.72 -7.50
N GLY A 361 -8.51 2.91 -6.62
CA GLY A 361 -9.52 1.91 -6.99
C GLY A 361 -8.97 0.63 -7.65
N LEU A 362 -7.69 0.28 -7.46
CA LEU A 362 -7.13 -0.97 -7.97
C LEU A 362 -7.59 -2.20 -7.16
N GLY A 363 -7.73 -2.05 -5.85
CA GLY A 363 -8.14 -3.11 -4.92
C GLY A 363 -7.17 -4.29 -4.84
N TRP A 364 -7.58 -5.36 -4.16
CA TRP A 364 -6.79 -6.61 -4.11
C TRP A 364 -6.93 -7.43 -5.37
N GLN A 365 -8.02 -7.23 -6.13
CA GLN A 365 -8.18 -7.89 -7.43
C GLN A 365 -7.04 -7.53 -8.40
N GLY A 366 -6.53 -6.29 -8.37
CA GLY A 366 -5.36 -5.93 -9.18
C GLY A 366 -4.09 -6.67 -8.75
N ARG A 367 -3.94 -6.97 -7.46
CA ARG A 367 -2.83 -7.76 -6.92
C ARG A 367 -3.00 -9.26 -7.23
N TYR A 368 -4.24 -9.73 -7.29
CA TYR A 368 -4.55 -11.07 -7.77
C TYR A 368 -4.19 -11.23 -9.26
N GLU A 369 -4.47 -10.23 -10.09
CA GLU A 369 -4.08 -10.23 -11.51
C GLU A 369 -2.55 -10.23 -11.69
N GLN A 370 -1.79 -9.54 -10.81
CA GLN A 370 -0.32 -9.68 -10.76
C GLN A 370 0.09 -11.14 -10.48
N ALA A 371 -0.48 -11.72 -9.45
CA ALA A 371 -0.17 -13.09 -9.02
C ALA A 371 -0.52 -14.13 -10.08
N GLU A 372 -1.63 -13.96 -10.78
CA GLU A 372 -2.05 -14.80 -11.90
C GLU A 372 -1.00 -14.75 -13.04
N LEU A 373 -0.51 -13.56 -13.39
CA LEU A 373 0.53 -13.41 -14.40
C LEU A 373 1.85 -14.05 -13.97
N VAL A 374 2.25 -13.88 -12.69
CA VAL A 374 3.48 -14.48 -12.14
C VAL A 374 3.41 -16.00 -12.18
N ALA A 375 2.28 -16.59 -11.74
CA ALA A 375 2.13 -18.04 -11.73
C ALA A 375 2.16 -18.64 -13.13
N ARG A 376 1.47 -18.03 -14.09
CA ARG A 376 1.48 -18.44 -15.50
C ARG A 376 2.88 -18.32 -16.11
N TYR A 377 3.57 -17.22 -15.83
CA TYR A 377 4.93 -17.00 -16.33
C TYR A 377 5.90 -18.05 -15.79
N PHE A 378 5.89 -18.31 -14.48
CA PHE A 378 6.78 -19.30 -13.87
C PHE A 378 6.49 -20.72 -14.38
N LYS A 379 5.22 -21.09 -14.54
CA LYS A 379 4.81 -22.35 -15.15
C LYS A 379 5.27 -22.44 -16.62
N GLY A 380 5.12 -21.34 -17.34
CA GLY A 380 5.54 -21.26 -18.75
C GLY A 380 7.07 -21.35 -18.93
N LEU A 381 7.86 -20.84 -18.00
CA LEU A 381 9.31 -21.00 -17.98
C LEU A 381 9.71 -22.49 -17.81
N ASP A 382 8.98 -23.25 -16.98
CA ASP A 382 9.24 -24.67 -16.78
C ASP A 382 9.01 -25.49 -18.02
N SER A 383 8.03 -25.11 -18.85
CA SER A 383 7.72 -25.78 -20.11
C SER A 383 8.43 -25.17 -21.35
N GLY A 384 9.18 -24.09 -21.16
CA GLY A 384 9.81 -23.37 -22.29
C GLY A 384 8.79 -22.74 -23.26
N SER A 385 7.60 -22.37 -22.76
CA SER A 385 6.51 -21.89 -23.62
C SER A 385 6.84 -20.57 -24.30
N ALA A 386 6.37 -20.40 -25.56
CA ALA A 386 6.62 -19.20 -26.35
C ALA A 386 6.16 -17.91 -25.66
N PRO A 387 4.98 -17.85 -24.94
CA PRO A 387 4.59 -16.67 -24.18
C PRO A 387 5.56 -16.33 -23.04
N ALA A 388 6.13 -17.34 -22.35
CA ALA A 388 7.09 -17.12 -21.28
C ALA A 388 8.41 -16.55 -21.82
N LEU A 389 8.90 -17.06 -22.93
CA LEU A 389 10.09 -16.54 -23.61
C LEU A 389 9.86 -15.10 -24.10
N ALA A 390 8.69 -14.81 -24.65
CA ALA A 390 8.32 -13.47 -25.07
C ALA A 390 8.26 -12.49 -23.88
N LEU A 391 7.69 -12.89 -22.72
CA LEU A 391 7.66 -12.06 -21.52
C LEU A 391 9.06 -11.88 -20.94
N LYS A 392 9.91 -12.93 -20.96
CA LYS A 392 11.32 -12.85 -20.56
C LYS A 392 12.07 -11.81 -21.40
N ALA A 393 11.88 -11.78 -22.70
CA ALA A 393 12.47 -10.76 -23.57
C ALA A 393 11.89 -9.36 -23.30
N ALA A 394 10.57 -9.25 -23.12
CA ALA A 394 9.91 -7.97 -22.88
C ALA A 394 10.35 -7.30 -21.58
N LYS A 395 10.55 -8.06 -20.48
CA LYS A 395 10.96 -7.50 -19.20
C LYS A 395 12.40 -6.97 -19.16
N ALA A 396 13.24 -7.40 -20.10
CA ALA A 396 14.60 -6.87 -20.29
C ALA A 396 14.61 -5.53 -21.06
N GLY A 397 13.51 -5.17 -21.69
CA GLY A 397 13.33 -3.91 -22.41
C GLY A 397 12.78 -2.79 -21.51
N PRO A 398 12.46 -1.63 -22.13
CA PRO A 398 11.88 -0.51 -21.39
C PRO A 398 10.50 -0.88 -20.83
N PRO A 399 10.17 -0.43 -19.61
CA PRO A 399 8.86 -0.66 -19.01
C PRO A 399 7.77 0.08 -19.81
N PRO A 400 6.54 -0.47 -19.91
CA PRO A 400 5.43 0.20 -20.56
C PRO A 400 4.99 1.43 -19.77
N ASP A 401 4.38 2.42 -20.46
CA ASP A 401 3.75 3.54 -19.79
C ASP A 401 2.45 3.09 -19.10
N LEU A 402 2.46 3.13 -17.78
CA LEU A 402 1.34 2.76 -16.92
C LEU A 402 0.62 3.97 -16.33
N SER A 403 0.98 5.18 -16.76
CA SER A 403 0.42 6.44 -16.24
C SER A 403 -1.00 6.72 -16.71
N GLY A 404 -1.42 6.14 -17.85
CA GLY A 404 -2.69 6.47 -18.48
C GLY A 404 -2.81 7.94 -18.88
N GLY A 405 -1.66 8.61 -19.12
CA GLY A 405 -1.58 10.01 -19.53
C GLY A 405 -1.61 11.01 -18.35
N TYR A 406 -1.58 10.54 -17.09
CA TYR A 406 -1.44 11.42 -15.92
C TYR A 406 0.03 11.70 -15.60
N ARG A 407 0.31 12.91 -15.08
CA ARG A 407 1.64 13.31 -14.59
C ARG A 407 1.66 13.23 -13.08
N TYR A 408 2.13 12.11 -12.54
CA TYR A 408 2.20 11.93 -11.09
C TYR A 408 3.26 12.80 -10.43
N LEU A 409 3.00 13.25 -9.20
CA LEU A 409 3.95 14.00 -8.41
C LEU A 409 5.20 13.18 -8.11
N LYS A 410 6.36 13.83 -8.06
CA LYS A 410 7.64 13.20 -7.71
C LYS A 410 7.74 12.99 -6.19
N LEU A 411 7.06 11.97 -5.67
CA LEU A 411 7.04 11.58 -4.26
C LEU A 411 7.33 10.09 -4.17
N GLU A 412 7.86 9.63 -3.04
CA GLU A 412 8.18 8.20 -2.83
C GLU A 412 7.03 7.27 -3.18
N ARG A 413 5.85 7.51 -2.61
CA ARG A 413 4.65 6.71 -2.91
C ARG A 413 4.23 6.78 -4.38
N MET A 414 4.51 7.88 -5.06
CA MET A 414 4.12 8.06 -6.46
C MET A 414 5.12 7.43 -7.44
N ALA A 415 6.28 6.97 -6.97
CA ALA A 415 7.30 6.32 -7.80
C ALA A 415 6.84 4.98 -8.40
N TYR A 416 5.88 4.30 -7.73
CA TYR A 416 5.25 3.05 -8.20
C TYR A 416 3.74 3.20 -8.39
N TYR A 417 3.26 4.44 -8.54
CA TYR A 417 1.84 4.74 -8.78
C TYR A 417 1.50 4.56 -10.26
N VAL A 418 0.31 4.00 -10.51
CA VAL A 418 -0.15 3.71 -11.87
C VAL A 418 -1.60 4.17 -12.07
N ASN A 419 -1.98 4.31 -13.33
CA ASN A 419 -3.40 4.40 -13.66
C ASN A 419 -4.01 2.99 -13.60
N LYS A 420 -5.09 2.82 -12.85
CA LYS A 420 -5.76 1.54 -12.65
C LYS A 420 -6.09 0.82 -13.95
N ASP A 421 -6.70 1.53 -14.90
CA ASP A 421 -7.22 0.91 -16.14
C ASP A 421 -6.08 0.56 -17.09
N ALA A 422 -5.09 1.45 -17.27
CA ALA A 422 -3.89 1.18 -18.06
C ALA A 422 -3.11 -0.02 -17.50
N TYR A 423 -2.95 -0.05 -16.19
CA TYR A 423 -2.24 -1.12 -15.50
C TYR A 423 -2.94 -2.47 -15.65
N ARG A 424 -4.23 -2.56 -15.32
CA ARG A 424 -5.01 -3.81 -15.45
C ARG A 424 -5.07 -4.28 -16.89
N GLN A 425 -5.17 -3.36 -17.87
CA GLN A 425 -5.11 -3.71 -19.27
C GLN A 425 -3.77 -4.35 -19.64
N ALA A 426 -2.64 -3.75 -19.24
CA ALA A 426 -1.31 -4.26 -19.53
C ALA A 426 -1.07 -5.65 -18.90
N VAL A 427 -1.43 -5.82 -17.62
CA VAL A 427 -1.28 -7.09 -16.90
C VAL A 427 -2.17 -8.19 -17.52
N ARG A 428 -3.43 -7.89 -17.82
CA ARG A 428 -4.37 -8.84 -18.43
C ARG A 428 -3.97 -9.23 -19.84
N GLN A 429 -3.49 -8.30 -20.66
CA GLN A 429 -2.97 -8.58 -21.99
C GLN A 429 -1.73 -9.48 -21.94
N ALA A 430 -0.83 -9.25 -20.98
CA ALA A 430 0.31 -10.12 -20.76
C ALA A 430 -0.14 -11.53 -20.33
N ALA A 431 -1.10 -11.65 -19.41
CA ALA A 431 -1.63 -12.93 -18.93
C ALA A 431 -2.41 -13.70 -20.00
N ALA A 432 -3.15 -13.01 -20.88
CA ALA A 432 -3.94 -13.62 -21.95
C ALA A 432 -3.08 -14.36 -22.98
N ARG A 433 -1.79 -14.02 -23.11
CA ARG A 433 -0.86 -14.75 -24.02
C ARG A 433 -0.57 -16.17 -23.56
N PHE A 434 -0.86 -16.51 -22.30
CA PHE A 434 -0.68 -17.83 -21.71
C PHE A 434 -1.98 -18.68 -21.72
N ALA A 435 -3.05 -18.18 -22.31
CA ALA A 435 -4.34 -18.88 -22.42
C ALA A 435 -4.32 -19.95 -23.53
#